data_c370d00ee6b16fe50e270529e2675db6
#
_entry.id   c370d00ee6b16fe50e270529e2675db6
#
_cell.length_a   1.000
_cell.length_b   1.000
_cell.length_c   1.000
_cell.angle_alpha   90.00
_cell.angle_beta   90.00
_cell.angle_gamma   90.00
#
_symmetry.space_group_name_H-M   'P 1'
#
loop_
_entity.id
_entity.type
_entity.pdbx_description
1 polymer ?
#
loop_
_entity_poly.entity_id
_entity_poly.type
_entity_poly.pdbx_seq_one_letter_code
_entity_poly.pdbx_strand_id
1 'polypeptide(L)'
;MIKIFLKLPLFVVFLTTASVLKADPYSLANISQYLKNLKNLKADFSQINADGSISSGTILIKRPGRMRFEYYKPDKTLVLVSAGALAIFDPKGDKAPITYPIKNNPISLILKDDVDLVNSGIVENYKKSIEQAVLKIKDPKHPDRGSVELVFMGVKPELKKFTINNENGSSTSLYLKNIEYPSKISNALFSIQLEKKNREIEN
;
A
#
# COMPACT_ATOMS: atom_id res chain seq x y z
N MET A 1 -71.82 -48.29 11.24
CA MET A 1 -71.03 -47.48 10.25
C MET A 1 -70.16 -46.49 11.01
N ILE A 2 -68.89 -46.79 11.17
CA ILE A 2 -67.93 -45.95 11.91
C ILE A 2 -67.17 -45.14 10.84
N LYS A 3 -67.31 -43.77 10.85
CA LYS A 3 -66.56 -42.87 9.98
C LYS A 3 -65.24 -42.52 10.69
N ILE A 4 -64.15 -43.03 10.16
CA ILE A 4 -62.79 -42.67 10.60
C ILE A 4 -62.40 -41.36 9.88
N PHE A 5 -62.29 -40.27 10.61
CA PHE A 5 -61.71 -39.00 10.12
C PHE A 5 -60.20 -39.05 10.23
N LEU A 6 -59.52 -39.29 9.13
CA LEU A 6 -58.07 -39.22 9.01
C LEU A 6 -57.65 -37.74 9.01
N LYS A 7 -57.11 -37.24 10.12
CA LYS A 7 -56.51 -35.90 10.20
C LYS A 7 -55.09 -35.95 9.63
N LEU A 8 -54.90 -35.39 8.45
CA LEU A 8 -53.62 -35.22 7.81
C LEU A 8 -52.91 -34.03 8.47
N PRO A 9 -51.69 -34.18 9.07
CA PRO A 9 -50.97 -33.05 9.62
C PRO A 9 -50.39 -32.20 8.48
N LEU A 10 -50.75 -30.91 8.47
CA LEU A 10 -50.17 -29.93 7.55
C LEU A 10 -48.73 -29.64 8.01
N PHE A 11 -47.75 -30.21 7.30
CA PHE A 11 -46.33 -29.96 7.57
C PHE A 11 -45.93 -28.63 6.89
N VAL A 12 -45.92 -27.53 7.65
CA VAL A 12 -45.44 -26.24 7.18
C VAL A 12 -43.92 -26.24 7.14
N VAL A 13 -43.35 -26.40 5.94
CA VAL A 13 -41.90 -26.27 5.71
C VAL A 13 -41.54 -24.78 5.73
N PHE A 14 -40.91 -24.34 6.81
CA PHE A 14 -40.31 -23.00 6.90
C PHE A 14 -39.01 -23.00 6.06
N LEU A 15 -39.08 -22.52 4.81
CA LEU A 15 -37.90 -22.20 4.02
C LEU A 15 -37.23 -20.96 4.62
N THR A 16 -36.24 -21.17 5.48
CA THR A 16 -35.33 -20.08 5.90
C THR A 16 -34.42 -19.72 4.76
N THR A 17 -34.69 -18.64 4.05
CA THR A 17 -33.76 -18.03 3.09
C THR A 17 -32.59 -17.44 3.88
N ALA A 18 -31.49 -18.18 3.96
CA ALA A 18 -30.22 -17.64 4.47
C ALA A 18 -29.76 -16.53 3.52
N SER A 19 -29.97 -15.28 3.89
CA SER A 19 -29.37 -14.13 3.21
C SER A 19 -27.85 -14.23 3.35
N VAL A 20 -27.15 -14.60 2.27
CA VAL A 20 -25.69 -14.53 2.24
C VAL A 20 -25.29 -13.06 2.31
N LEU A 21 -24.91 -12.59 3.48
CA LEU A 21 -24.29 -11.26 3.66
C LEU A 21 -22.99 -11.26 2.86
N LYS A 22 -23.03 -10.63 1.69
CA LYS A 22 -21.83 -10.43 0.87
C LYS A 22 -20.92 -9.48 1.63
N ALA A 23 -19.80 -9.99 2.16
CA ALA A 23 -18.83 -9.18 2.86
C ALA A 23 -18.35 -8.04 1.95
N ASP A 24 -18.35 -6.81 2.46
CA ASP A 24 -17.87 -5.63 1.75
C ASP A 24 -16.33 -5.71 1.60
N PRO A 25 -15.80 -5.95 0.38
CA PRO A 25 -14.35 -6.12 0.19
C PRO A 25 -13.57 -4.87 0.57
N TYR A 26 -14.19 -3.70 0.46
CA TYR A 26 -13.56 -2.41 0.71
C TYR A 26 -13.83 -1.84 2.10
N SER A 27 -14.29 -2.62 3.06
CA SER A 27 -14.37 -2.15 4.45
C SER A 27 -12.99 -1.79 5.01
N LEU A 28 -12.90 -0.82 5.92
CA LEU A 28 -11.62 -0.47 6.56
C LEU A 28 -10.95 -1.67 7.24
N ALA A 29 -11.74 -2.60 7.79
CA ALA A 29 -11.23 -3.83 8.37
C ALA A 29 -10.55 -4.73 7.32
N ASN A 30 -11.17 -4.93 6.16
CA ASN A 30 -10.59 -5.74 5.08
C ASN A 30 -9.34 -5.09 4.48
N ILE A 31 -9.32 -3.76 4.33
CA ILE A 31 -8.14 -3.03 3.86
C ILE A 31 -7.02 -3.08 4.91
N SER A 32 -7.34 -2.93 6.21
CA SER A 32 -6.37 -3.15 7.30
C SER A 32 -5.78 -4.55 7.24
N GLN A 33 -6.61 -5.57 7.04
CA GLN A 33 -6.15 -6.94 6.92
C GLN A 33 -5.26 -7.16 5.68
N TYR A 34 -5.60 -6.55 4.54
CA TYR A 34 -4.73 -6.56 3.37
C TYR A 34 -3.36 -5.95 3.69
N LEU A 35 -3.34 -4.73 4.27
CA LEU A 35 -2.09 -4.08 4.66
C LEU A 35 -1.31 -4.90 5.70
N LYS A 36 -1.96 -5.50 6.67
CA LYS A 36 -1.32 -6.37 7.67
C LYS A 36 -0.65 -7.59 7.04
N ASN A 37 -1.29 -8.19 6.06
CA ASN A 37 -0.78 -9.37 5.34
C ASN A 37 0.28 -9.03 4.30
N LEU A 38 0.34 -7.76 3.85
CA LEU A 38 1.32 -7.29 2.89
C LEU A 38 2.72 -7.26 3.52
N LYS A 39 3.49 -8.34 3.41
CA LYS A 39 4.87 -8.41 3.89
C LYS A 39 5.87 -8.06 2.80
N ASN A 40 5.69 -8.58 1.60
CA ASN A 40 6.53 -8.33 0.43
C ASN A 40 5.65 -7.96 -0.77
N LEU A 41 6.08 -6.97 -1.54
CA LEU A 41 5.48 -6.58 -2.81
C LEU A 41 6.59 -6.24 -3.80
N LYS A 42 6.41 -6.68 -5.04
CA LYS A 42 7.15 -6.23 -6.20
C LYS A 42 6.16 -5.76 -7.25
N ALA A 43 6.40 -4.63 -7.88
CA ALA A 43 5.56 -4.12 -8.95
C ALA A 43 6.37 -3.22 -9.91
N ASP A 44 5.85 -3.05 -11.11
CA ASP A 44 6.22 -1.91 -11.94
C ASP A 44 5.43 -0.68 -11.48
N PHE A 45 6.04 0.49 -11.58
CA PHE A 45 5.32 1.74 -11.30
C PHE A 45 5.45 2.74 -12.45
N SER A 46 4.42 3.57 -12.57
CA SER A 46 4.45 4.85 -13.30
C SER A 46 4.19 5.96 -12.30
N GLN A 47 5.05 6.96 -12.27
CA GLN A 47 4.99 8.09 -11.34
C GLN A 47 4.66 9.36 -12.09
N ILE A 48 3.70 10.11 -11.59
CA ILE A 48 3.46 11.49 -11.99
C ILE A 48 4.10 12.38 -10.92
N ASN A 49 5.11 13.15 -11.34
CA ASN A 49 5.85 14.06 -10.48
C ASN A 49 5.06 15.33 -10.22
N ALA A 50 5.50 16.16 -9.26
CA ALA A 50 4.83 17.40 -8.90
C ALA A 50 4.79 18.44 -10.05
N ASP A 51 5.73 18.36 -10.99
CA ASP A 51 5.80 19.19 -12.21
C ASP A 51 5.01 18.62 -13.38
N GLY A 52 4.32 17.47 -13.20
CA GLY A 52 3.54 16.77 -14.23
C GLY A 52 4.38 15.84 -15.12
N SER A 53 5.70 15.79 -14.97
CA SER A 53 6.54 14.84 -15.70
C SER A 53 6.25 13.39 -15.27
N ILE A 54 6.55 12.42 -16.13
CA ILE A 54 6.30 11.00 -15.89
C ILE A 54 7.62 10.25 -15.82
N SER A 55 7.83 9.56 -14.73
CA SER A 55 8.90 8.58 -14.52
C SER A 55 8.33 7.18 -14.37
N SER A 56 9.13 6.15 -14.61
CA SER A 56 8.72 4.75 -14.40
C SER A 56 9.86 3.92 -13.86
N GLY A 57 9.54 2.77 -13.30
CA GLY A 57 10.55 1.89 -12.71
C GLY A 57 9.94 0.68 -12.04
N THR A 58 10.74 0.03 -11.21
CA THR A 58 10.33 -1.08 -10.35
C THR A 58 10.31 -0.64 -8.90
N ILE A 59 9.31 -1.11 -8.16
CA ILE A 59 9.21 -0.91 -6.71
C ILE A 59 9.28 -2.27 -5.99
N LEU A 60 10.08 -2.33 -4.94
CA LEU A 60 10.08 -3.42 -3.97
C LEU A 60 9.68 -2.84 -2.61
N ILE A 61 8.73 -3.48 -1.97
CA ILE A 61 8.34 -3.20 -0.58
C ILE A 61 8.60 -4.45 0.24
N LYS A 62 9.27 -4.28 1.37
CA LYS A 62 9.43 -5.33 2.39
C LYS A 62 9.15 -4.74 3.75
N ARG A 63 7.97 -5.05 4.28
CA ARG A 63 7.57 -4.55 5.60
C ARG A 63 8.15 -5.41 6.72
N PRO A 64 8.46 -4.77 7.86
CA PRO A 64 8.41 -3.34 8.11
C PRO A 64 9.60 -2.56 7.54
N GLY A 65 9.35 -1.29 7.21
CA GLY A 65 10.35 -0.25 7.08
C GLY A 65 11.34 -0.31 5.90
N ARG A 66 11.06 -1.13 4.87
CA ARG A 66 11.96 -1.23 3.70
C ARG A 66 11.19 -1.00 2.41
N MET A 67 11.79 -0.19 1.54
CA MET A 67 11.28 0.10 0.21
C MET A 67 12.46 0.41 -0.73
N ARG A 68 12.36 0.00 -2.00
CA ARG A 68 13.32 0.28 -3.06
C ARG A 68 12.56 0.73 -4.28
N PHE A 69 12.91 1.91 -4.83
CA PHE A 69 12.47 2.37 -6.13
C PHE A 69 13.68 2.40 -7.06
N GLU A 70 13.56 1.75 -8.18
CA GLU A 70 14.60 1.69 -9.20
C GLU A 70 14.03 2.25 -10.49
N TYR A 71 14.41 3.49 -10.81
CA TYR A 71 13.89 4.21 -11.96
C TYR A 71 14.56 3.75 -13.25
N TYR A 72 13.79 3.61 -14.31
CA TYR A 72 14.30 3.26 -15.63
C TYR A 72 15.00 4.46 -16.28
N LYS A 73 15.71 4.19 -17.38
CA LYS A 73 16.30 5.25 -18.21
C LYS A 73 15.20 6.23 -18.69
N PRO A 74 15.51 7.53 -18.83
CA PRO A 74 16.85 8.15 -18.70
C PRO A 74 17.23 8.45 -17.25
N ASP A 75 16.32 8.37 -16.29
CA ASP A 75 16.46 8.84 -14.91
C ASP A 75 17.51 8.02 -14.13
N LYS A 76 17.36 6.68 -14.08
CA LYS A 76 18.25 5.75 -13.36
C LYS A 76 18.45 6.05 -11.86
N THR A 77 17.65 6.93 -11.28
CA THR A 77 17.67 7.21 -9.85
C THR A 77 17.33 5.95 -9.06
N LEU A 78 17.96 5.76 -7.92
CA LEU A 78 17.61 4.73 -6.95
C LEU A 78 17.23 5.39 -5.64
N VAL A 79 16.05 5.03 -5.12
CA VAL A 79 15.59 5.47 -3.79
C VAL A 79 15.48 4.25 -2.89
N LEU A 80 16.15 4.29 -1.75
CA LEU A 80 16.11 3.24 -0.72
C LEU A 80 15.50 3.78 0.56
N VAL A 81 14.58 3.02 1.13
CA VAL A 81 14.11 3.21 2.50
C VAL A 81 14.58 2.01 3.32
N SER A 82 15.37 2.26 4.35
CA SER A 82 15.86 1.24 5.26
C SER A 82 16.40 1.87 6.55
N ALA A 83 16.34 1.13 7.65
CA ALA A 83 16.90 1.54 8.94
C ALA A 83 16.50 2.97 9.39
N GLY A 84 15.27 3.38 9.10
CA GLY A 84 14.76 4.70 9.50
C GLY A 84 15.20 5.86 8.59
N ALA A 85 15.91 5.57 7.50
CA ALA A 85 16.38 6.55 6.52
C ALA A 85 15.74 6.33 5.15
N LEU A 86 15.57 7.42 4.40
CA LEU A 86 15.32 7.46 2.97
C LEU A 86 16.59 7.99 2.32
N ALA A 87 17.19 7.22 1.40
CA ALA A 87 18.41 7.59 0.69
C ALA A 87 18.11 7.67 -0.81
N ILE A 88 18.51 8.77 -1.45
CA ILE A 88 18.37 9.02 -2.89
C ILE A 88 19.76 8.96 -3.52
N PHE A 89 19.96 8.03 -4.43
CA PHE A 89 21.15 7.90 -5.23
C PHE A 89 20.88 8.45 -6.63
N ASP A 90 21.36 9.65 -6.89
CA ASP A 90 21.28 10.27 -8.22
C ASP A 90 22.45 9.75 -9.09
N PRO A 91 22.18 9.20 -10.28
CA PRO A 91 23.26 8.75 -11.18
C PRO A 91 24.11 9.87 -11.75
N LYS A 92 23.62 11.13 -11.71
CA LYS A 92 24.30 12.33 -12.19
C LYS A 92 24.95 13.14 -11.05
N GLY A 93 24.65 12.76 -9.82
CA GLY A 93 25.13 13.45 -8.61
C GLY A 93 26.40 12.82 -8.05
N ASP A 94 26.72 13.20 -6.80
CA ASP A 94 27.81 12.62 -6.03
C ASP A 94 27.58 11.12 -5.76
N LYS A 95 28.67 10.37 -5.50
CA LYS A 95 28.60 8.95 -5.11
C LYS A 95 27.83 8.73 -3.82
N ALA A 96 27.81 9.73 -2.93
CA ALA A 96 27.06 9.69 -1.68
C ALA A 96 25.58 10.00 -1.92
N PRO A 97 24.64 9.23 -1.34
CA PRO A 97 23.24 9.53 -1.45
C PRO A 97 22.84 10.73 -0.59
N ILE A 98 21.83 11.48 -1.05
CA ILE A 98 21.14 12.44 -0.20
C ILE A 98 20.25 11.65 0.74
N THR A 99 20.32 11.89 2.05
CA THR A 99 19.63 11.07 3.05
C THR A 99 18.72 11.92 3.94
N TYR A 100 17.50 11.43 4.15
CA TYR A 100 16.48 12.05 5.00
C TYR A 100 15.94 11.06 6.04
N PRO A 101 15.53 11.51 7.25
CA PRO A 101 14.80 10.67 8.19
C PRO A 101 13.44 10.28 7.63
N ILE A 102 13.15 8.98 7.50
CA ILE A 102 11.86 8.50 6.94
C ILE A 102 10.65 8.87 7.81
N LYS A 103 10.86 9.07 9.12
CA LYS A 103 9.79 9.45 10.06
C LYS A 103 9.10 10.75 9.70
N ASN A 104 9.78 11.64 8.96
CA ASN A 104 9.24 12.91 8.48
C ASN A 104 8.50 12.79 7.15
N ASN A 105 8.51 11.62 6.51
CA ASN A 105 7.80 11.37 5.26
C ASN A 105 6.53 10.55 5.54
N PRO A 106 5.37 10.97 5.03
CA PRO A 106 4.10 10.29 5.30
C PRO A 106 4.06 8.85 4.78
N ILE A 107 4.91 8.45 3.83
CA ILE A 107 5.05 7.07 3.36
C ILE A 107 5.40 6.11 4.51
N SER A 108 6.02 6.61 5.59
CA SER A 108 6.34 5.81 6.77
C SER A 108 5.11 5.14 7.39
N LEU A 109 3.91 5.73 7.22
CA LEU A 109 2.66 5.21 7.77
C LEU A 109 2.31 3.82 7.19
N ILE A 110 2.53 3.63 5.89
CA ILE A 110 2.24 2.33 5.22
C ILE A 110 3.36 1.31 5.37
N LEU A 111 4.53 1.73 5.82
CA LEU A 111 5.69 0.85 6.04
C LEU A 111 5.76 0.25 7.45
N LYS A 112 4.86 0.63 8.35
CA LYS A 112 4.76 0.04 9.70
C LYS A 112 4.40 -1.44 9.60
N ASP A 113 4.81 -2.25 10.56
CA ASP A 113 4.47 -3.68 10.61
C ASP A 113 2.97 -3.90 10.80
N ASP A 114 2.35 -3.11 11.68
CA ASP A 114 0.91 -3.10 11.89
C ASP A 114 0.32 -1.76 11.48
N VAL A 115 -0.63 -1.78 10.54
CA VAL A 115 -1.39 -0.62 10.08
C VAL A 115 -2.86 -0.87 10.41
N ASP A 116 -3.30 -0.35 11.56
CA ASP A 116 -4.70 -0.40 11.97
C ASP A 116 -5.44 0.83 11.46
N LEU A 117 -6.23 0.65 10.41
CA LEU A 117 -7.04 1.73 9.83
C LEU A 117 -8.33 1.99 10.62
N VAL A 118 -8.74 1.07 11.50
CA VAL A 118 -10.00 1.16 12.24
C VAL A 118 -9.83 1.96 13.52
N ASN A 119 -8.78 1.65 14.30
CA ASN A 119 -8.65 2.17 15.67
C ASN A 119 -7.51 3.18 15.85
N SER A 120 -6.58 3.30 14.92
CA SER A 120 -5.38 4.14 15.09
C SER A 120 -5.64 5.64 14.93
N GLY A 121 -6.79 6.06 14.41
CA GLY A 121 -7.11 7.46 14.14
C GLY A 121 -6.32 8.08 12.97
N ILE A 122 -5.59 7.27 12.17
CA ILE A 122 -4.79 7.78 11.05
C ILE A 122 -5.62 8.05 9.79
N VAL A 123 -6.85 7.54 9.69
CA VAL A 123 -7.72 7.76 8.54
C VAL A 123 -8.34 9.15 8.61
N GLU A 124 -7.90 10.05 7.74
CA GLU A 124 -8.44 11.41 7.61
C GLU A 124 -9.70 11.44 6.72
N ASN A 125 -9.69 10.66 5.64
CA ASN A 125 -10.81 10.56 4.71
C ASN A 125 -10.91 9.14 4.16
N TYR A 126 -12.14 8.67 3.95
CA TYR A 126 -12.42 7.38 3.37
C TYR A 126 -13.66 7.45 2.48
N LYS A 127 -13.49 7.07 1.22
CA LYS A 127 -14.56 6.95 0.24
C LYS A 127 -14.49 5.59 -0.42
N LYS A 128 -15.63 4.95 -0.64
CA LYS A 128 -15.71 3.67 -1.36
C LYS A 128 -16.85 3.67 -2.37
N SER A 129 -16.67 2.88 -3.40
CA SER A 129 -17.68 2.48 -4.38
C SER A 129 -17.67 0.95 -4.50
N ILE A 130 -18.43 0.42 -5.47
CA ILE A 130 -18.43 -1.01 -5.78
C ILE A 130 -17.11 -1.47 -6.41
N GLU A 131 -16.32 -0.55 -6.99
CA GLU A 131 -15.11 -0.86 -7.77
C GLU A 131 -13.82 -0.50 -7.05
N GLN A 132 -13.86 0.41 -6.07
CA GLN A 132 -12.67 0.93 -5.41
C GLN A 132 -12.92 1.49 -4.02
N ALA A 133 -11.84 1.56 -3.25
CA ALA A 133 -11.76 2.39 -2.05
C ALA A 133 -10.62 3.39 -2.17
N VAL A 134 -10.86 4.61 -1.71
CA VAL A 134 -9.87 5.69 -1.63
C VAL A 134 -9.76 6.11 -0.17
N LEU A 135 -8.56 5.97 0.39
CA LEU A 135 -8.25 6.36 1.76
C LEU A 135 -7.18 7.44 1.76
N LYS A 136 -7.42 8.50 2.51
CA LYS A 136 -6.38 9.46 2.88
C LYS A 136 -5.98 9.22 4.33
N ILE A 137 -4.72 8.89 4.54
CA ILE A 137 -4.14 8.65 5.87
C ILE A 137 -3.11 9.72 6.22
N LYS A 138 -3.05 10.05 7.51
CA LYS A 138 -2.23 11.11 8.04
C LYS A 138 -1.81 10.78 9.48
N ASP A 139 -0.64 11.22 9.91
CA ASP A 139 -0.24 11.08 11.31
C ASP A 139 -1.00 12.11 12.15
N PRO A 140 -1.89 11.72 13.08
CA PRO A 140 -2.65 12.65 13.88
C PRO A 140 -1.77 13.44 14.85
N LYS A 141 -0.58 12.94 15.20
CA LYS A 141 0.38 13.61 16.08
C LYS A 141 1.27 14.61 15.34
N HIS A 142 1.42 14.43 14.03
CA HIS A 142 2.26 15.21 13.15
C HIS A 142 1.54 15.53 11.84
N PRO A 143 0.44 16.28 11.88
CA PRO A 143 -0.37 16.57 10.70
C PRO A 143 0.36 17.45 9.66
N ASP A 144 1.39 18.16 10.09
CA ASP A 144 2.28 18.99 9.28
C ASP A 144 3.14 18.16 8.29
N ARG A 145 3.43 16.88 8.57
CA ARG A 145 4.27 16.01 7.73
C ARG A 145 3.64 15.55 6.43
N GLY A 146 2.41 16.01 6.11
CA GLY A 146 1.69 15.61 4.92
C GLY A 146 0.82 14.38 5.12
N SER A 147 0.42 13.74 4.01
CA SER A 147 -0.51 12.61 4.00
C SER A 147 -0.20 11.61 2.88
N VAL A 148 -0.75 10.41 2.99
CA VAL A 148 -0.77 9.44 1.88
C VAL A 148 -2.20 9.14 1.51
N GLU A 149 -2.52 9.23 0.21
CA GLU A 149 -3.76 8.72 -0.35
C GLU A 149 -3.49 7.35 -0.97
N LEU A 150 -4.32 6.37 -0.63
CA LEU A 150 -4.23 4.99 -1.09
C LEU A 150 -5.49 4.65 -1.88
N VAL A 151 -5.33 4.06 -3.06
CA VAL A 151 -6.43 3.58 -3.90
C VAL A 151 -6.34 2.07 -4.02
N PHE A 152 -7.40 1.40 -3.57
CA PHE A 152 -7.57 -0.04 -3.66
C PHE A 152 -8.63 -0.37 -4.69
N MET A 153 -8.36 -1.36 -5.55
CA MET A 153 -9.27 -1.81 -6.60
C MET A 153 -9.23 -3.35 -6.71
N GLY A 154 -10.21 -3.91 -7.44
CA GLY A 154 -10.29 -5.34 -7.73
C GLY A 154 -11.29 -6.09 -6.85
N VAL A 155 -11.61 -7.33 -7.21
CA VAL A 155 -12.57 -8.19 -6.47
C VAL A 155 -12.13 -8.41 -5.02
N LYS A 156 -10.83 -8.52 -4.79
CA LYS A 156 -10.18 -8.39 -3.49
C LYS A 156 -9.43 -7.07 -3.49
N PRO A 157 -9.47 -6.28 -2.39
CA PRO A 157 -8.76 -5.00 -2.35
C PRO A 157 -7.27 -5.21 -2.62
N GLU A 158 -6.76 -4.58 -3.66
CA GLU A 158 -5.35 -4.56 -4.02
C GLU A 158 -4.90 -3.12 -4.20
N LEU A 159 -3.76 -2.74 -3.62
CA LEU A 159 -3.23 -1.39 -3.74
C LEU A 159 -2.80 -1.11 -5.19
N LYS A 160 -3.49 -0.20 -5.87
CA LYS A 160 -3.23 0.14 -7.28
C LYS A 160 -2.57 1.50 -7.46
N LYS A 161 -2.79 2.40 -6.52
CA LYS A 161 -2.19 3.74 -6.55
C LYS A 161 -1.93 4.21 -5.14
N PHE A 162 -0.86 4.96 -4.96
CA PHE A 162 -0.71 5.81 -3.78
C PHE A 162 -0.16 7.19 -4.17
N THR A 163 -0.61 8.21 -3.46
CA THR A 163 -0.16 9.59 -3.65
C THR A 163 0.44 10.08 -2.35
N ILE A 164 1.67 10.57 -2.40
CA ILE A 164 2.34 11.20 -1.28
C ILE A 164 2.12 12.71 -1.41
N ASN A 165 1.45 13.30 -0.44
CA ASN A 165 1.28 14.74 -0.32
C ASN A 165 2.23 15.24 0.75
N ASN A 166 3.24 15.99 0.35
CA ASN A 166 4.28 16.49 1.25
C ASN A 166 3.82 17.77 1.99
N GLU A 167 4.54 18.13 3.04
CA GLU A 167 4.33 19.36 3.85
C GLU A 167 4.39 20.65 3.03
N ASN A 168 5.21 20.67 1.98
CA ASN A 168 5.38 21.84 1.10
C ASN A 168 4.26 21.95 0.02
N GLY A 169 3.21 21.11 0.10
CA GLY A 169 2.11 21.09 -0.86
C GLY A 169 2.39 20.33 -2.16
N SER A 170 3.62 19.84 -2.38
CA SER A 170 3.92 19.02 -3.55
C SER A 170 3.28 17.62 -3.43
N SER A 171 2.86 17.07 -4.56
CA SER A 171 2.20 15.77 -4.64
C SER A 171 2.90 14.87 -5.64
N THR A 172 3.09 13.62 -5.28
CA THR A 172 3.68 12.60 -6.16
C THR A 172 2.76 11.38 -6.17
N SER A 173 2.26 11.02 -7.34
CA SER A 173 1.37 9.86 -7.52
C SER A 173 2.09 8.70 -8.18
N LEU A 174 1.97 7.52 -7.60
CA LEU A 174 2.50 6.27 -8.13
C LEU A 174 1.37 5.30 -8.45
N TYR A 175 1.35 4.82 -9.68
CA TYR A 175 0.42 3.80 -10.18
C TYR A 175 1.16 2.48 -10.29
N LEU A 176 0.62 1.42 -9.68
CA LEU A 176 1.23 0.09 -9.62
C LEU A 176 0.62 -0.83 -10.67
N LYS A 177 1.49 -1.56 -11.38
CA LYS A 177 1.14 -2.59 -12.36
C LYS A 177 1.98 -3.83 -12.11
N ASN A 178 1.56 -4.97 -12.67
CA ASN A 178 2.30 -6.24 -12.59
C ASN A 178 2.68 -6.57 -11.14
N ILE A 179 1.70 -6.46 -10.23
CA ILE A 179 1.91 -6.63 -8.80
C ILE A 179 2.11 -8.11 -8.48
N GLU A 180 3.22 -8.41 -7.81
CA GLU A 180 3.60 -9.73 -7.34
C GLU A 180 3.80 -9.69 -5.82
N TYR A 181 3.53 -10.81 -5.16
CA TYR A 181 3.72 -10.99 -3.72
C TYR A 181 4.74 -12.09 -3.44
N PRO A 182 6.03 -11.84 -3.65
CA PRO A 182 7.07 -12.85 -3.44
C PRO A 182 7.13 -13.27 -1.97
N SER A 183 7.36 -14.56 -1.74
CA SER A 183 7.48 -15.11 -0.37
C SER A 183 8.71 -14.56 0.36
N LYS A 184 9.76 -14.18 -0.38
CA LYS A 184 11.01 -13.66 0.17
C LYS A 184 11.64 -12.61 -0.77
N ILE A 185 12.10 -11.50 -0.19
CA ILE A 185 12.97 -10.52 -0.84
C ILE A 185 14.24 -10.40 0.01
N SER A 186 15.43 -10.40 -0.63
CA SER A 186 16.69 -10.27 0.09
C SER A 186 16.81 -8.93 0.81
N ASN A 187 17.31 -8.92 2.05
CA ASN A 187 17.58 -7.69 2.79
C ASN A 187 18.71 -6.86 2.15
N ALA A 188 19.64 -7.50 1.45
CA ALA A 188 20.74 -6.84 0.75
C ALA A 188 20.24 -5.78 -0.26
N LEU A 189 19.09 -6.02 -0.92
CA LEU A 189 18.49 -5.09 -1.87
C LEU A 189 18.07 -3.75 -1.25
N PHE A 190 17.95 -3.67 0.06
CA PHE A 190 17.56 -2.48 0.80
C PHE A 190 18.72 -1.88 1.61
N SER A 191 19.93 -2.41 1.46
CA SER A 191 21.09 -1.94 2.22
C SER A 191 21.68 -0.68 1.60
N ILE A 192 21.48 0.47 2.24
CA ILE A 192 22.07 1.76 1.84
C ILE A 192 23.62 1.65 1.85
N GLN A 193 24.18 0.96 2.84
CA GLN A 193 25.64 0.79 2.96
C GLN A 193 26.21 -0.07 1.83
N LEU A 194 25.55 -1.17 1.49
CA LEU A 194 25.98 -2.03 0.38
C LEU A 194 25.90 -1.29 -0.95
N GLU A 195 24.84 -0.54 -1.19
CA GLU A 195 24.70 0.26 -2.40
C GLU A 195 25.78 1.33 -2.53
N LYS A 196 26.11 2.03 -1.44
CA LYS A 196 27.26 2.96 -1.41
C LYS A 196 28.56 2.27 -1.82
N LYS A 197 28.85 1.13 -1.19
CA LYS A 197 30.07 0.36 -1.49
C LYS A 197 30.13 -0.10 -2.96
N ASN A 198 29.03 -0.58 -3.51
CA ASN A 198 28.96 -1.00 -4.91
C ASN A 198 29.28 0.16 -5.86
N ARG A 199 28.73 1.35 -5.62
CA ARG A 199 28.98 2.56 -6.42
C ARG A 199 30.39 3.11 -6.28
N GLU A 200 31.07 2.86 -5.16
CA GLU A 200 32.49 3.20 -4.97
C GLU A 200 33.42 2.29 -5.78
N ILE A 201 33.04 1.03 -6.02
CA ILE A 201 33.83 0.04 -6.74
C ILE A 201 33.67 0.17 -8.27
N GLU A 202 32.48 0.57 -8.75
CA GLU A 202 32.15 0.69 -10.18
C GLU A 202 32.81 1.91 -10.86
N ASN A 203 33.56 2.72 -10.13
CA ASN A 203 34.29 3.91 -10.60
C ASN A 203 35.78 3.83 -10.28
#